data_9d67faf5bbd73f60184dbe71e93b6fb5
#
_entry.id   9d67faf5bbd73f60184dbe71e93b6fb5
#
_cell.length_a   1.000
_cell.length_b   1.000
_cell.length_c   1.000
_cell.angle_alpha   90.00
_cell.angle_beta   90.00
_cell.angle_gamma   90.00
#
_symmetry.space_group_name_H-M   'P 1'
#
loop_
_entity.id
_entity.type
_entity.pdbx_description
1 polymer ?
#
loop_
_entity_poly.entity_id
_entity_poly.type
_entity_poly.pdbx_seq_one_letter_code
_entity_poly.pdbx_strand_id
1 'polypeptide(L)'
;MNTQNQLGFQIPADLLPRDGRFGCGPSKVRPEQIDAIVARAASVMGTSHRQAPVKDIVGSVREGLVSLFGLPDSWEIVLGNGGSTVFWDAATFGLIRTRSQHLVFGEFGGKFAEASNAAPHLEDAVVISSEPGTHPELVADPSCDIYAFPHNETSTGVMMTPKRPAGDGLVVVDATSAAGGLAWRPDEVDVYYFAPQKCFASDGGLWFAACSPKAIERIKEIKASKRWMPASLDLSIALDNSVANQTYNTPALATLIMFDDQDRKSTRLNSSH
;
A
#
# COMPACT_ATOMS: atom_id res chain seq x y z
N MET A 1 -13.22 5.96 36.87
CA MET A 1 -12.99 7.32 37.37
C MET A 1 -13.31 8.28 36.23
N ASN A 2 -14.23 9.19 36.45
CA ASN A 2 -14.80 10.06 35.41
C ASN A 2 -13.86 11.27 35.22
N THR A 3 -13.08 11.26 34.13
CA THR A 3 -12.10 12.32 33.79
C THR A 3 -12.72 13.58 33.14
N GLN A 4 -14.05 13.71 33.15
CA GLN A 4 -14.77 14.79 32.48
C GLN A 4 -14.71 16.18 33.13
N ASN A 5 -14.08 16.29 34.32
CA ASN A 5 -14.15 17.55 35.11
C ASN A 5 -12.86 18.38 35.17
N GLN A 6 -11.83 18.09 34.35
CA GLN A 6 -10.56 18.84 34.43
C GLN A 6 -10.45 20.05 33.50
N LEU A 7 -11.32 20.19 32.50
CA LEU A 7 -11.17 21.23 31.46
C LEU A 7 -12.11 22.46 31.62
N GLY A 8 -12.95 22.49 32.63
CA GLY A 8 -13.83 23.67 32.90
C GLY A 8 -14.89 23.98 31.82
N PHE A 9 -14.99 23.15 30.76
CA PHE A 9 -16.05 23.25 29.75
C PHE A 9 -16.60 21.87 29.39
N GLN A 10 -17.84 21.82 28.94
CA GLN A 10 -18.51 20.61 28.46
C GLN A 10 -18.72 20.71 26.96
N ILE A 11 -18.22 19.68 26.22
CA ILE A 11 -18.49 19.59 24.79
C ILE A 11 -19.97 19.24 24.58
N PRO A 12 -20.71 19.98 23.74
CA PRO A 12 -22.09 19.65 23.40
C PRO A 12 -22.23 18.21 22.90
N ALA A 13 -23.30 17.53 23.29
CA ALA A 13 -23.46 16.10 22.99
C ALA A 13 -23.58 15.79 21.48
N ASP A 14 -24.05 16.72 20.68
CA ASP A 14 -24.12 16.64 19.21
C ASP A 14 -22.76 16.77 18.52
N LEU A 15 -21.77 17.35 19.21
CA LEU A 15 -20.38 17.40 18.75
C LEU A 15 -19.54 16.20 19.20
N LEU A 16 -20.07 15.36 20.08
CA LEU A 16 -19.37 14.14 20.49
C LEU A 16 -19.40 13.13 19.35
N PRO A 17 -18.27 12.44 19.07
CA PRO A 17 -18.25 11.39 18.06
C PRO A 17 -19.18 10.25 18.49
N ARG A 18 -19.92 9.71 17.53
CA ARG A 18 -20.78 8.51 17.77
C ARG A 18 -19.96 7.27 18.17
N ASP A 19 -18.70 7.24 17.78
CA ASP A 19 -17.75 6.19 18.07
C ASP A 19 -16.41 6.83 18.43
N GLY A 20 -15.93 6.54 19.64
CA GLY A 20 -14.69 7.11 20.20
C GLY A 20 -13.39 6.47 19.74
N ARG A 21 -13.40 5.67 18.68
CA ARG A 21 -12.19 5.05 18.13
C ARG A 21 -11.43 6.04 17.26
N PHE A 22 -10.33 6.59 17.79
CA PHE A 22 -9.45 7.57 17.14
C PHE A 22 -8.01 7.04 17.02
N GLY A 23 -7.86 5.73 16.73
CA GLY A 23 -6.55 5.13 16.52
C GLY A 23 -5.96 5.54 15.15
N CYS A 24 -4.65 5.36 14.99
CA CYS A 24 -3.93 5.56 13.73
C CYS A 24 -4.29 4.56 12.61
N GLY A 25 -5.20 3.64 12.88
CA GLY A 25 -5.72 2.58 11.99
C GLY A 25 -5.64 1.20 12.65
N PRO A 26 -6.49 0.26 12.16
CA PRO A 26 -7.40 0.37 11.00
C PRO A 26 -8.41 1.48 11.14
N SER A 27 -8.81 2.06 10.00
CA SER A 27 -9.85 3.10 9.96
C SER A 27 -11.24 2.50 10.15
N LYS A 28 -12.18 3.32 10.58
CA LYS A 28 -13.56 2.91 10.77
C LYS A 28 -14.20 2.55 9.44
N VAL A 29 -14.71 1.33 9.33
CA VAL A 29 -15.54 0.89 8.20
C VAL A 29 -16.89 1.63 8.26
N ARG A 30 -17.33 2.16 7.13
CA ARG A 30 -18.62 2.87 7.02
C ARG A 30 -19.77 1.86 6.89
N PRO A 31 -20.97 2.19 7.43
CA PRO A 31 -22.16 1.33 7.27
C PRO A 31 -22.43 0.95 5.81
N GLU A 32 -22.29 1.89 4.87
CA GLU A 32 -22.53 1.67 3.44
C GLU A 32 -21.61 0.61 2.83
N GLN A 33 -20.38 0.46 3.33
CA GLN A 33 -19.46 -0.61 2.91
C GLN A 33 -19.95 -1.99 3.40
N ILE A 34 -20.57 -2.05 4.57
CA ILE A 34 -21.20 -3.28 5.05
C ILE A 34 -22.45 -3.61 4.21
N ASP A 35 -23.25 -2.59 3.89
CA ASP A 35 -24.42 -2.76 3.02
C ASP A 35 -23.99 -3.25 1.62
N ALA A 36 -22.86 -2.78 1.10
CA ALA A 36 -22.30 -3.25 -0.16
C ALA A 36 -21.91 -4.76 -0.11
N ILE A 37 -21.39 -5.26 1.03
CA ILE A 37 -21.13 -6.68 1.22
C ILE A 37 -22.45 -7.45 1.19
N VAL A 38 -23.47 -7.00 1.95
CA VAL A 38 -24.78 -7.67 2.00
C VAL A 38 -25.40 -7.73 0.61
N ALA A 39 -25.37 -6.64 -0.15
CA ALA A 39 -25.93 -6.55 -1.50
C ALA A 39 -25.27 -7.50 -2.50
N ARG A 40 -23.97 -7.81 -2.31
CA ARG A 40 -23.18 -8.67 -3.22
C ARG A 40 -22.96 -10.08 -2.67
N ALA A 41 -23.40 -10.36 -1.44
CA ALA A 41 -23.10 -11.63 -0.78
C ALA A 41 -23.50 -12.84 -1.63
N ALA A 42 -24.72 -12.87 -2.17
CA ALA A 42 -25.22 -13.98 -2.95
C ALA A 42 -24.50 -14.23 -4.29
N SER A 43 -23.88 -13.21 -4.87
CA SER A 43 -23.23 -13.31 -6.20
C SER A 43 -21.71 -13.42 -6.12
N VAL A 44 -21.09 -13.00 -5.01
CA VAL A 44 -19.64 -12.90 -4.88
C VAL A 44 -19.08 -13.81 -3.78
N MET A 45 -19.72 -13.83 -2.60
CA MET A 45 -19.18 -14.61 -1.47
C MET A 45 -19.22 -16.11 -1.77
N GLY A 46 -18.10 -16.81 -1.51
CA GLY A 46 -17.95 -18.22 -1.87
C GLY A 46 -17.73 -18.50 -3.35
N THR A 47 -17.69 -17.46 -4.20
CA THR A 47 -17.41 -17.61 -5.63
C THR A 47 -15.89 -17.69 -5.87
N SER A 48 -15.48 -18.52 -6.81
CA SER A 48 -14.06 -18.61 -7.20
C SER A 48 -13.55 -17.25 -7.73
N HIS A 49 -12.37 -16.85 -7.25
CA HIS A 49 -11.69 -15.65 -7.72
C HIS A 49 -11.29 -15.68 -9.22
N ARG A 50 -11.47 -16.85 -9.89
CA ARG A 50 -11.25 -17.01 -11.34
C ARG A 50 -12.51 -16.77 -12.17
N GLN A 51 -13.64 -16.53 -11.52
CA GLN A 51 -14.93 -16.27 -12.16
C GLN A 51 -15.23 -14.78 -12.25
N ALA A 52 -16.06 -14.40 -13.22
CA ALA A 52 -16.39 -13.01 -13.54
C ALA A 52 -16.80 -12.16 -12.32
N PRO A 53 -17.68 -12.60 -11.40
CA PRO A 53 -18.11 -11.73 -10.30
C PRO A 53 -16.97 -11.21 -9.42
N VAL A 54 -15.90 -12.00 -9.21
CA VAL A 54 -14.74 -11.58 -8.43
C VAL A 54 -13.76 -10.80 -9.30
N LYS A 55 -13.52 -11.25 -10.54
CA LYS A 55 -12.65 -10.55 -11.51
C LYS A 55 -13.14 -9.14 -11.78
N ASP A 56 -14.43 -8.94 -11.90
CA ASP A 56 -15.04 -7.63 -12.17
C ASP A 56 -14.79 -6.65 -11.01
N ILE A 57 -14.83 -7.13 -9.75
CA ILE A 57 -14.49 -6.30 -8.59
C ILE A 57 -13.00 -5.96 -8.59
N VAL A 58 -12.12 -6.93 -8.84
CA VAL A 58 -10.67 -6.66 -8.92
C VAL A 58 -10.36 -5.68 -10.05
N GLY A 59 -10.98 -5.84 -11.22
CA GLY A 59 -10.85 -4.91 -12.35
C GLY A 59 -11.30 -3.49 -11.96
N SER A 60 -12.50 -3.38 -11.38
CA SER A 60 -13.04 -2.09 -10.91
C SER A 60 -12.11 -1.36 -9.94
N VAL A 61 -11.57 -2.10 -8.94
CA VAL A 61 -10.61 -1.51 -7.97
C VAL A 61 -9.32 -1.07 -8.67
N ARG A 62 -8.79 -1.86 -9.59
CA ARG A 62 -7.57 -1.48 -10.33
C ARG A 62 -7.80 -0.23 -11.19
N GLU A 63 -8.88 -0.19 -11.94
CA GLU A 63 -9.27 0.97 -12.77
C GLU A 63 -9.50 2.24 -11.91
N GLY A 64 -10.18 2.09 -10.78
CA GLY A 64 -10.41 3.16 -9.83
C GLY A 64 -9.11 3.74 -9.27
N LEU A 65 -8.16 2.89 -8.90
CA LEU A 65 -6.84 3.32 -8.42
C LEU A 65 -6.01 3.99 -9.51
N VAL A 66 -6.05 3.51 -10.75
CA VAL A 66 -5.42 4.19 -11.90
C VAL A 66 -5.97 5.61 -12.04
N SER A 67 -7.30 5.75 -11.99
CA SER A 67 -7.96 7.04 -12.08
C SER A 67 -7.66 7.95 -10.88
N LEU A 68 -7.74 7.41 -9.65
CA LEU A 68 -7.51 8.17 -8.41
C LEU A 68 -6.11 8.74 -8.33
N PHE A 69 -5.11 7.95 -8.72
CA PHE A 69 -3.71 8.35 -8.67
C PHE A 69 -3.22 9.06 -9.94
N GLY A 70 -4.07 9.19 -10.98
CA GLY A 70 -3.69 9.79 -12.25
C GLY A 70 -2.52 9.06 -12.92
N LEU A 71 -2.54 7.72 -12.87
CA LEU A 71 -1.43 6.92 -13.40
C LEU A 71 -1.40 6.94 -14.93
N PRO A 72 -0.20 7.02 -15.55
CA PRO A 72 -0.05 6.80 -16.98
C PRO A 72 -0.47 5.37 -17.39
N ASP A 73 -0.93 5.18 -18.63
CA ASP A 73 -1.41 3.90 -19.18
C ASP A 73 -0.39 2.75 -19.10
N SER A 74 0.89 3.07 -18.96
CA SER A 74 1.97 2.08 -18.85
C SER A 74 2.21 1.55 -17.43
N TRP A 75 1.47 2.07 -16.44
CA TRP A 75 1.54 1.62 -15.06
C TRP A 75 0.58 0.46 -14.81
N GLU A 76 0.91 -0.37 -13.84
CA GLU A 76 0.06 -1.48 -13.40
C GLU A 76 -0.26 -1.39 -11.90
N ILE A 77 -1.50 -1.64 -11.56
CA ILE A 77 -1.89 -1.91 -10.17
C ILE A 77 -1.77 -3.42 -9.92
N VAL A 78 -0.83 -3.78 -9.08
CA VAL A 78 -0.57 -5.16 -8.63
C VAL A 78 -1.15 -5.34 -7.24
N LEU A 79 -1.75 -6.49 -6.98
CA LEU A 79 -2.34 -6.80 -5.67
C LEU A 79 -2.06 -8.24 -5.26
N GLY A 80 -2.10 -8.46 -3.94
CA GLY A 80 -1.92 -9.77 -3.35
C GLY A 80 -2.51 -9.88 -1.94
N ASN A 81 -2.54 -11.10 -1.43
CA ASN A 81 -3.01 -11.38 -0.08
C ASN A 81 -1.95 -11.01 0.97
N GLY A 82 -2.41 -10.61 2.15
CA GLY A 82 -1.59 -10.16 3.27
C GLY A 82 -1.83 -8.68 3.56
N GLY A 83 -0.83 -7.96 3.95
CA GLY A 83 -0.83 -6.52 4.14
C GLY A 83 0.51 -5.96 3.67
N SER A 84 0.81 -4.71 3.98
CA SER A 84 2.10 -4.09 3.62
C SER A 84 3.30 -4.86 4.17
N THR A 85 3.17 -5.55 5.30
CA THR A 85 4.23 -6.41 5.85
C THR A 85 4.60 -7.55 4.89
N VAL A 86 3.60 -8.22 4.28
CA VAL A 86 3.85 -9.25 3.26
C VAL A 86 4.45 -8.61 2.00
N PHE A 87 4.08 -7.37 1.67
CA PHE A 87 4.69 -6.68 0.55
C PHE A 87 6.18 -6.40 0.76
N TRP A 88 6.64 -6.11 2.00
CA TRP A 88 8.08 -5.98 2.27
C TRP A 88 8.84 -7.25 1.91
N ASP A 89 8.34 -8.41 2.34
CA ASP A 89 8.95 -9.69 1.96
C ASP A 89 8.93 -9.90 0.44
N ALA A 90 7.79 -9.64 -0.22
CA ALA A 90 7.70 -9.76 -1.68
C ALA A 90 8.66 -8.79 -2.39
N ALA A 91 8.85 -7.57 -1.88
CA ALA A 91 9.78 -6.58 -2.42
C ALA A 91 11.24 -7.02 -2.26
N THR A 92 11.62 -7.63 -1.12
CA THR A 92 13.00 -8.15 -0.93
C THR A 92 13.34 -9.23 -1.95
N PHE A 93 12.37 -10.08 -2.31
CA PHE A 93 12.58 -11.12 -3.32
C PHE A 93 12.47 -10.60 -4.76
N GLY A 94 11.53 -9.68 -5.04
CA GLY A 94 11.10 -9.35 -6.40
C GLY A 94 11.49 -7.96 -6.92
N LEU A 95 12.01 -7.05 -6.07
CA LEU A 95 12.42 -5.69 -6.46
C LEU A 95 13.89 -5.39 -6.19
N ILE A 96 14.47 -5.90 -5.10
CA ILE A 96 15.88 -5.66 -4.76
C ILE A 96 16.76 -6.65 -5.51
N ARG A 97 17.70 -6.15 -6.31
CA ARG A 97 18.70 -6.99 -6.97
C ARG A 97 19.76 -7.46 -5.99
N THR A 98 20.41 -6.49 -5.36
CA THR A 98 21.60 -6.71 -4.52
C THR A 98 21.49 -5.99 -3.20
N ARG A 99 21.22 -4.69 -3.21
CA ARG A 99 21.27 -3.83 -2.02
C ARG A 99 20.25 -2.73 -2.04
N SER A 100 19.63 -2.45 -0.91
CA SER A 100 18.65 -1.38 -0.72
C SER A 100 19.18 -0.25 0.17
N GLN A 101 18.65 0.95 -0.05
CA GLN A 101 18.78 2.09 0.86
C GLN A 101 17.41 2.37 1.48
N HIS A 102 17.37 2.51 2.80
CA HIS A 102 16.15 2.82 3.55
C HIS A 102 16.30 4.12 4.32
N LEU A 103 15.31 5.02 4.19
CA LEU A 103 15.17 6.14 5.11
C LEU A 103 14.25 5.73 6.26
N VAL A 104 14.79 5.76 7.48
CA VAL A 104 14.12 5.27 8.67
C VAL A 104 13.88 6.44 9.63
N PHE A 105 12.62 6.82 9.79
CA PHE A 105 12.20 7.88 10.71
C PHE A 105 11.00 7.45 11.57
N GLY A 106 10.89 6.13 11.78
CA GLY A 106 9.95 5.47 12.66
C GLY A 106 9.96 3.96 12.49
N GLU A 107 8.95 3.32 13.08
CA GLU A 107 8.88 1.86 13.22
C GLU A 107 8.72 1.14 11.86
N PHE A 108 7.88 1.68 10.96
CA PHE A 108 7.52 0.96 9.73
C PHE A 108 8.64 1.03 8.69
N GLY A 109 9.32 2.17 8.54
CA GLY A 109 10.53 2.25 7.74
C GLY A 109 11.63 1.31 8.25
N GLY A 110 11.80 1.21 9.59
CA GLY A 110 12.74 0.29 10.23
C GLY A 110 12.43 -1.18 9.93
N LYS A 111 11.17 -1.60 10.02
CA LYS A 111 10.77 -2.99 9.72
C LYS A 111 11.03 -3.42 8.29
N PHE A 112 10.85 -2.53 7.32
CA PHE A 112 11.21 -2.87 5.93
C PHE A 112 12.74 -3.01 5.76
N ALA A 113 13.53 -2.15 6.41
CA ALA A 113 14.97 -2.29 6.43
C ALA A 113 15.42 -3.62 7.07
N GLU A 114 14.79 -4.02 8.20
CA GLU A 114 15.01 -5.29 8.87
C GLU A 114 14.68 -6.49 7.98
N ALA A 115 13.53 -6.45 7.26
CA ALA A 115 13.16 -7.48 6.29
C ALA A 115 14.20 -7.61 5.17
N SER A 116 14.75 -6.49 4.67
CA SER A 116 15.81 -6.49 3.66
C SER A 116 17.11 -7.09 4.20
N ASN A 117 17.51 -6.73 5.42
CA ASN A 117 18.71 -7.28 6.07
C ASN A 117 18.60 -8.77 6.42
N ALA A 118 17.39 -9.25 6.71
CA ALA A 118 17.15 -10.67 7.00
C ALA A 118 17.16 -11.55 5.75
N ALA A 119 17.09 -10.97 4.55
CA ALA A 119 17.01 -11.71 3.29
C ALA A 119 18.39 -12.27 2.90
N PRO A 120 18.61 -13.60 2.89
CA PRO A 120 19.94 -14.22 2.76
C PRO A 120 20.59 -14.04 1.37
N HIS A 121 19.87 -13.49 0.42
CA HIS A 121 20.31 -13.27 -0.96
C HIS A 121 20.64 -11.79 -1.24
N LEU A 122 20.52 -10.92 -0.23
CA LEU A 122 20.81 -9.49 -0.34
C LEU A 122 22.05 -9.14 0.49
N GLU A 123 22.70 -8.05 0.11
CA GLU A 123 23.70 -7.38 0.93
C GLU A 123 23.01 -6.53 2.01
N ASP A 124 23.72 -6.22 3.09
CA ASP A 124 23.22 -5.37 4.16
C ASP A 124 22.74 -4.02 3.60
N ALA A 125 21.54 -3.64 3.97
CA ALA A 125 20.93 -2.38 3.52
C ALA A 125 21.68 -1.16 4.07
N VAL A 126 21.73 -0.09 3.28
CA VAL A 126 22.12 1.23 3.77
C VAL A 126 20.93 1.85 4.50
N VAL A 127 21.06 2.10 5.79
CA VAL A 127 20.01 2.70 6.63
C VAL A 127 20.41 4.11 7.00
N ILE A 128 19.58 5.09 6.65
CA ILE A 128 19.74 6.49 7.02
C ILE A 128 18.59 6.88 7.94
N SER A 129 18.92 7.19 9.19
CA SER A 129 17.92 7.53 10.22
C SER A 129 17.97 9.03 10.55
N SER A 130 16.87 9.52 11.14
CA SER A 130 16.78 10.87 11.69
C SER A 130 16.19 10.85 13.11
N GLU A 131 16.31 11.97 13.81
CA GLU A 131 15.72 12.18 15.12
C GLU A 131 14.18 12.12 15.04
N PRO A 132 13.49 11.69 16.09
CA PRO A 132 12.04 11.67 16.16
C PRO A 132 11.41 13.01 15.79
N GLY A 133 10.34 12.98 14.97
CA GLY A 133 9.66 14.19 14.51
C GLY A 133 10.26 14.82 13.26
N THR A 134 11.33 14.25 12.71
CA THR A 134 11.96 14.66 11.46
C THR A 134 12.08 13.49 10.49
N HIS A 135 12.47 13.74 9.24
CA HIS A 135 12.85 12.70 8.29
C HIS A 135 14.22 13.02 7.67
N PRO A 136 15.00 12.00 7.25
CA PRO A 136 16.26 12.22 6.55
C PRO A 136 16.02 12.83 5.16
N GLU A 137 17.04 13.48 4.61
CA GLU A 137 17.06 13.83 3.19
C GLU A 137 17.40 12.59 2.34
N LEU A 138 16.70 12.43 1.20
CA LEU A 138 16.98 11.35 0.27
C LEU A 138 18.13 11.74 -0.65
N VAL A 139 19.29 11.21 -0.34
CA VAL A 139 20.48 11.26 -1.20
C VAL A 139 20.77 9.85 -1.70
N ALA A 140 20.75 9.65 -3.02
CA ALA A 140 20.96 8.31 -3.60
C ALA A 140 22.36 7.77 -3.29
N ASP A 141 22.42 6.57 -2.73
CA ASP A 141 23.66 5.78 -2.66
C ASP A 141 23.80 4.98 -3.97
N PRO A 142 24.88 5.19 -4.75
CA PRO A 142 25.06 4.50 -6.03
C PRO A 142 25.30 2.99 -5.90
N SER A 143 25.60 2.49 -4.70
CA SER A 143 25.70 1.04 -4.43
C SER A 143 24.33 0.36 -4.25
N CYS A 144 23.24 1.15 -4.13
CA CYS A 144 21.91 0.65 -3.89
C CYS A 144 21.08 0.69 -5.18
N ASP A 145 20.28 -0.35 -5.38
CA ASP A 145 19.41 -0.49 -6.55
C ASP A 145 17.94 -0.17 -6.27
N ILE A 146 17.58 0.09 -4.99
CA ILE A 146 16.33 0.72 -4.59
C ILE A 146 16.54 1.75 -3.47
N TYR A 147 15.63 2.73 -3.41
CA TYR A 147 15.51 3.74 -2.37
C TYR A 147 14.12 3.64 -1.75
N ALA A 148 14.04 3.16 -0.52
CA ALA A 148 12.78 2.86 0.16
C ALA A 148 12.53 3.80 1.35
N PHE A 149 11.32 4.33 1.46
CA PHE A 149 10.92 5.19 2.57
C PHE A 149 9.39 5.28 2.70
N PRO A 150 8.84 5.58 3.89
CA PRO A 150 7.42 5.84 4.04
C PRO A 150 7.06 7.28 3.59
N HIS A 151 5.93 7.43 2.85
CA HIS A 151 5.33 8.72 2.57
C HIS A 151 4.77 9.38 3.84
N ASN A 152 4.18 8.56 4.70
CA ASN A 152 3.80 8.93 6.06
C ASN A 152 4.19 7.81 7.01
N GLU A 153 5.08 8.13 7.94
CA GLU A 153 5.46 7.20 9.00
C GLU A 153 4.44 7.28 10.14
N THR A 154 3.58 6.28 10.21
CA THR A 154 2.44 6.28 11.15
C THR A 154 2.87 6.33 12.60
N SER A 155 3.99 5.69 12.95
CA SER A 155 4.46 5.58 14.34
C SER A 155 4.92 6.91 14.93
N THR A 156 5.39 7.82 14.09
CA THR A 156 5.90 9.14 14.50
C THR A 156 5.02 10.30 14.00
N GLY A 157 4.09 10.02 13.05
CA GLY A 157 3.26 11.04 12.41
C GLY A 157 4.02 11.96 11.46
N VAL A 158 5.22 11.56 11.01
CA VAL A 158 6.06 12.35 10.11
C VAL A 158 5.75 12.02 8.67
N MET A 159 5.45 13.04 7.87
CA MET A 159 5.23 12.95 6.43
C MET A 159 6.49 13.34 5.67
N MET A 160 6.84 12.57 4.64
CA MET A 160 7.90 12.87 3.70
C MET A 160 7.35 12.84 2.27
N THR A 161 7.29 13.99 1.60
CA THR A 161 6.83 14.05 0.21
C THR A 161 7.76 13.23 -0.70
N PRO A 162 7.25 12.24 -1.46
CA PRO A 162 8.07 11.46 -2.37
C PRO A 162 8.75 12.35 -3.41
N LYS A 163 10.07 12.14 -3.57
CA LYS A 163 10.91 12.84 -4.52
C LYS A 163 11.96 11.86 -5.07
N ARG A 164 12.16 11.86 -6.39
CA ARG A 164 13.16 11.02 -7.02
C ARG A 164 14.55 11.60 -6.81
N PRO A 165 15.51 10.87 -6.25
CA PRO A 165 16.88 11.31 -6.15
C PRO A 165 17.62 11.16 -7.48
N ALA A 166 18.77 11.79 -7.60
CA ALA A 166 19.68 11.60 -8.74
C ALA A 166 20.32 10.19 -8.63
N GLY A 167 19.80 9.21 -9.37
CA GLY A 167 20.29 7.83 -9.38
C GLY A 167 19.36 6.89 -10.15
N ASP A 168 19.85 5.70 -10.44
CA ASP A 168 19.15 4.69 -11.27
C ASP A 168 18.34 3.67 -10.45
N GLY A 169 18.37 3.73 -9.13
CA GLY A 169 17.58 2.87 -8.26
C GLY A 169 16.06 3.07 -8.44
N LEU A 170 15.27 2.06 -8.07
CA LEU A 170 13.81 2.21 -7.97
C LEU A 170 13.46 3.02 -6.73
N VAL A 171 12.53 3.96 -6.85
CA VAL A 171 11.93 4.65 -5.71
C VAL A 171 10.72 3.87 -5.23
N VAL A 172 10.82 3.28 -4.03
CA VAL A 172 9.81 2.39 -3.44
C VAL A 172 9.23 3.03 -2.19
N VAL A 173 7.96 3.41 -2.25
CA VAL A 173 7.31 4.23 -1.22
C VAL A 173 6.26 3.44 -0.47
N ASP A 174 6.43 3.35 0.84
CA ASP A 174 5.38 2.87 1.74
C ASP A 174 4.31 3.95 1.88
N ALA A 175 3.18 3.70 1.27
CA ALA A 175 2.02 4.57 1.29
C ALA A 175 0.89 4.03 2.17
N THR A 176 1.17 3.09 3.05
CA THR A 176 0.14 2.38 3.83
C THR A 176 -0.82 3.34 4.53
N SER A 177 -0.33 4.40 5.13
CA SER A 177 -1.17 5.42 5.77
C SER A 177 -1.32 6.72 4.98
N ALA A 178 -0.78 6.77 3.75
CA ALA A 178 -0.79 7.94 2.88
C ALA A 178 -1.72 7.79 1.67
N ALA A 179 -1.80 6.59 1.10
CA ALA A 179 -2.57 6.32 -0.12
C ALA A 179 -4.05 6.65 0.06
N GLY A 180 -4.58 7.50 -0.81
CA GLY A 180 -5.95 8.02 -0.73
C GLY A 180 -6.12 9.21 0.21
N GLY A 181 -5.09 9.61 0.96
CA GLY A 181 -5.13 10.76 1.87
C GLY A 181 -4.10 11.85 1.55
N LEU A 182 -2.98 11.49 0.94
CA LEU A 182 -1.92 12.43 0.57
C LEU A 182 -1.68 12.42 -0.93
N ALA A 183 -1.41 13.60 -1.49
CA ALA A 183 -1.07 13.74 -2.89
C ALA A 183 0.38 13.31 -3.16
N TRP A 184 0.60 12.68 -4.30
CA TRP A 184 1.91 12.29 -4.80
C TRP A 184 1.95 12.37 -6.33
N ARG A 185 3.12 12.22 -6.92
CA ARG A 185 3.32 12.31 -8.36
C ARG A 185 3.93 11.02 -8.90
N PRO A 186 3.33 10.40 -9.95
CA PRO A 186 3.86 9.16 -10.54
C PRO A 186 5.30 9.27 -11.09
N ASP A 187 5.72 10.45 -11.56
CA ASP A 187 7.07 10.66 -12.08
C ASP A 187 8.17 10.64 -10.98
N GLU A 188 7.78 10.77 -9.71
CA GLU A 188 8.71 10.75 -8.56
C GLU A 188 8.88 9.36 -7.93
N VAL A 189 8.09 8.37 -8.34
CA VAL A 189 8.03 7.05 -7.69
C VAL A 189 8.09 5.94 -8.73
N ASP A 190 8.54 4.75 -8.36
CA ASP A 190 8.47 3.55 -9.18
C ASP A 190 7.50 2.51 -8.61
N VAL A 191 7.40 2.43 -7.28
CA VAL A 191 6.46 1.57 -6.58
C VAL A 191 5.82 2.33 -5.43
N TYR A 192 4.49 2.47 -5.46
CA TYR A 192 3.69 3.10 -4.41
C TYR A 192 2.76 2.04 -3.82
N TYR A 193 3.13 1.45 -2.67
CA TYR A 193 2.38 0.33 -2.11
C TYR A 193 1.66 0.68 -0.82
N PHE A 194 0.54 0.00 -0.58
CA PHE A 194 -0.31 0.24 0.58
C PHE A 194 -1.23 -0.95 0.87
N ALA A 195 -1.93 -0.86 1.99
CA ALA A 195 -3.00 -1.77 2.37
C ALA A 195 -4.30 -0.98 2.68
N PRO A 196 -5.49 -1.57 2.42
CA PRO A 196 -6.73 -0.79 2.31
C PRO A 196 -7.36 -0.39 3.64
N GLN A 197 -6.85 -0.86 4.78
CA GLN A 197 -7.43 -0.61 6.11
C GLN A 197 -7.17 0.80 6.67
N LYS A 198 -6.42 1.65 5.98
CA LYS A 198 -6.12 3.02 6.40
C LYS A 198 -7.09 4.02 5.75
N CYS A 199 -6.66 4.90 4.86
CA CYS A 199 -7.53 5.93 4.28
C CYS A 199 -8.73 5.36 3.49
N PHE A 200 -8.62 4.15 2.94
CA PHE A 200 -9.72 3.50 2.24
C PHE A 200 -10.73 2.82 3.17
N ALA A 201 -10.44 2.69 4.46
CA ALA A 201 -11.34 2.15 5.49
C ALA A 201 -11.98 0.79 5.14
N SER A 202 -11.24 -0.09 4.44
CA SER A 202 -11.79 -1.30 3.83
C SER A 202 -11.34 -2.59 4.51
N ASP A 203 -10.88 -2.48 5.76
CA ASP A 203 -10.30 -3.59 6.51
C ASP A 203 -8.99 -4.13 5.89
N GLY A 204 -8.32 -5.07 6.55
CA GLY A 204 -7.03 -5.61 6.15
C GLY A 204 -7.11 -6.84 5.25
N GLY A 205 -5.94 -7.49 5.06
CA GLY A 205 -5.84 -8.79 4.38
C GLY A 205 -5.40 -8.72 2.93
N LEU A 206 -5.17 -7.53 2.37
CA LEU A 206 -4.66 -7.30 1.03
C LEU A 206 -3.56 -6.24 1.04
N TRP A 207 -2.68 -6.31 0.06
CA TRP A 207 -1.81 -5.22 -0.33
C TRP A 207 -2.05 -4.83 -1.79
N PHE A 208 -1.78 -3.57 -2.11
CA PHE A 208 -1.83 -3.01 -3.46
C PHE A 208 -0.53 -2.27 -3.72
N ALA A 209 -0.07 -2.28 -4.97
CA ALA A 209 1.10 -1.54 -5.40
C ALA A 209 0.87 -0.96 -6.81
N ALA A 210 0.99 0.36 -6.95
CA ALA A 210 1.13 0.99 -8.24
C ALA A 210 2.58 0.85 -8.69
N CYS A 211 2.80 0.16 -9.82
CA CYS A 211 4.12 -0.16 -10.35
C CYS A 211 4.38 0.54 -11.67
N SER A 212 5.48 1.29 -11.75
CA SER A 212 5.95 1.94 -12.97
C SER A 212 6.44 0.91 -14.00
N PRO A 213 6.57 1.25 -15.29
CA PRO A 213 7.22 0.39 -16.28
C PRO A 213 8.60 -0.10 -15.85
N LYS A 214 9.39 0.76 -15.19
CA LYS A 214 10.71 0.41 -14.65
C LYS A 214 10.64 -0.64 -13.56
N ALA A 215 9.64 -0.56 -12.67
CA ALA A 215 9.39 -1.57 -11.65
C ALA A 215 8.92 -2.91 -12.25
N ILE A 216 8.06 -2.85 -13.26
CA ILE A 216 7.58 -4.04 -13.99
C ILE A 216 8.74 -4.75 -14.70
N GLU A 217 9.62 -4.00 -15.34
CA GLU A 217 10.84 -4.53 -15.96
C GLU A 217 11.75 -5.20 -14.92
N ARG A 218 11.95 -4.58 -13.75
CA ARG A 218 12.73 -5.14 -12.65
C ARG A 218 12.12 -6.47 -12.15
N ILE A 219 10.81 -6.55 -12.00
CA ILE A 219 10.13 -7.81 -11.59
C ILE A 219 10.43 -8.92 -12.61
N LYS A 220 10.31 -8.62 -13.91
CA LYS A 220 10.59 -9.59 -14.98
C LYS A 220 12.06 -9.99 -15.04
N GLU A 221 12.97 -9.06 -14.85
CA GLU A 221 14.41 -9.29 -14.79
C GLU A 221 14.79 -10.25 -13.64
N ILE A 222 14.30 -9.97 -12.43
CA ILE A 222 14.55 -10.83 -11.27
C ILE A 222 13.96 -12.23 -11.50
N LYS A 223 12.76 -12.33 -12.08
CA LYS A 223 12.18 -13.62 -12.46
C LYS A 223 13.06 -14.37 -13.46
N ALA A 224 13.59 -13.70 -14.46
CA ALA A 224 14.48 -14.28 -15.47
C ALA A 224 15.83 -14.76 -14.87
N SER A 225 16.28 -14.16 -13.79
CA SER A 225 17.51 -14.59 -13.07
C SER A 225 17.37 -15.96 -12.39
N LYS A 226 16.15 -16.49 -12.29
CA LYS A 226 15.82 -17.74 -11.60
C LYS A 226 16.18 -17.74 -10.10
N ARG A 227 16.25 -16.56 -9.48
CA ARG A 227 16.37 -16.45 -8.03
C ARG A 227 15.23 -17.25 -7.39
N TRP A 228 15.59 -18.11 -6.44
CA TRP A 228 14.57 -18.82 -5.67
C TRP A 228 13.76 -17.84 -4.81
N MET A 229 12.46 -17.98 -4.84
CA MET A 229 11.53 -17.26 -3.99
C MET A 229 10.25 -18.07 -3.76
N PRO A 230 9.58 -17.92 -2.60
CA PRO A 230 8.28 -18.53 -2.38
C PRO A 230 7.26 -18.02 -3.41
N ALA A 231 6.46 -18.91 -3.98
CA ALA A 231 5.46 -18.52 -5.00
C ALA A 231 4.46 -17.47 -4.50
N SER A 232 4.15 -17.46 -3.21
CA SER A 232 3.26 -16.47 -2.58
C SER A 232 3.87 -15.07 -2.46
N LEU A 233 5.20 -14.95 -2.61
CA LEU A 233 5.95 -13.69 -2.55
C LEU A 233 6.51 -13.30 -3.93
N ASP A 234 6.25 -14.10 -4.97
CA ASP A 234 6.72 -13.84 -6.32
C ASP A 234 5.89 -12.74 -6.99
N LEU A 235 6.46 -11.55 -7.07
CA LEU A 235 5.81 -10.38 -7.68
C LEU A 235 5.49 -10.60 -9.17
N SER A 236 6.20 -11.51 -9.89
CA SER A 236 5.83 -11.83 -11.27
C SER A 236 4.51 -12.59 -11.34
N ILE A 237 4.28 -13.52 -10.40
CA ILE A 237 3.00 -14.22 -10.28
C ILE A 237 1.88 -13.26 -9.88
N ALA A 238 2.15 -12.35 -8.95
CA ALA A 238 1.19 -11.33 -8.54
C ALA A 238 0.84 -10.40 -9.71
N LEU A 239 1.82 -9.95 -10.48
CA LEU A 239 1.64 -9.11 -11.67
C LEU A 239 0.79 -9.82 -12.73
N ASP A 240 1.13 -11.05 -13.12
CA ASP A 240 0.41 -11.81 -14.15
C ASP A 240 -1.05 -12.05 -13.76
N ASN A 241 -1.31 -12.37 -12.48
CA ASN A 241 -2.67 -12.52 -11.97
C ASN A 241 -3.41 -11.18 -11.95
N SER A 242 -2.77 -10.09 -11.53
CA SER A 242 -3.39 -8.76 -11.45
C SER A 242 -3.81 -8.26 -12.83
N VAL A 243 -2.97 -8.43 -13.85
CA VAL A 243 -3.30 -8.10 -15.26
C VAL A 243 -4.52 -8.88 -15.74
N ALA A 244 -4.72 -10.12 -15.27
CA ALA A 244 -5.90 -10.93 -15.54
C ALA A 244 -7.09 -10.63 -14.61
N ASN A 245 -7.03 -9.57 -13.79
CA ASN A 245 -8.00 -9.22 -12.75
C ASN A 245 -8.23 -10.35 -11.74
N GLN A 246 -7.14 -10.95 -11.28
CA GLN A 246 -7.14 -12.06 -10.32
C GLN A 246 -6.07 -11.83 -9.25
N THR A 247 -6.06 -12.72 -8.28
CA THR A 247 -4.98 -12.92 -7.32
C THR A 247 -4.46 -14.35 -7.43
N TYR A 248 -3.26 -14.61 -6.92
CA TYR A 248 -2.66 -15.96 -6.97
C TYR A 248 -3.53 -17.02 -6.26
N ASN A 249 -4.09 -16.67 -5.12
CA ASN A 249 -5.06 -17.46 -4.36
C ASN A 249 -6.26 -16.59 -3.98
N THR A 250 -7.34 -17.19 -3.47
CA THR A 250 -8.57 -16.47 -3.15
C THR A 250 -8.29 -15.26 -2.26
N PRO A 251 -8.67 -14.05 -2.67
CA PRO A 251 -8.46 -12.84 -1.89
C PRO A 251 -9.50 -12.70 -0.77
N ALA A 252 -9.27 -11.74 0.13
CA ALA A 252 -10.24 -11.31 1.12
C ALA A 252 -11.42 -10.60 0.42
N LEU A 253 -12.45 -11.37 0.02
CA LEU A 253 -13.57 -10.88 -0.80
C LEU A 253 -14.34 -9.74 -0.12
N ALA A 254 -14.57 -9.82 1.19
CA ALA A 254 -15.25 -8.76 1.94
C ALA A 254 -14.45 -7.44 1.86
N THR A 255 -13.13 -7.51 2.04
CA THR A 255 -12.23 -6.35 1.91
C THR A 255 -12.28 -5.76 0.50
N LEU A 256 -12.25 -6.60 -0.55
CA LEU A 256 -12.38 -6.14 -1.93
C LEU A 256 -13.72 -5.43 -2.20
N ILE A 257 -14.83 -5.96 -1.70
CA ILE A 257 -16.15 -5.34 -1.86
C ILE A 257 -16.20 -3.97 -1.17
N MET A 258 -15.68 -3.89 0.07
CA MET A 258 -15.61 -2.63 0.81
C MET A 258 -14.73 -1.60 0.12
N PHE A 259 -13.60 -2.07 -0.45
CA PHE A 259 -12.68 -1.19 -1.16
C PHE A 259 -13.27 -0.67 -2.48
N ASP A 260 -13.91 -1.53 -3.28
CA ASP A 260 -14.60 -1.12 -4.51
C ASP A 260 -15.70 -0.07 -4.23
N ASP A 261 -16.44 -0.18 -3.14
CA ASP A 261 -17.43 0.82 -2.72
C ASP A 261 -16.77 2.16 -2.35
N GLN A 262 -15.67 2.12 -1.61
CA GLN A 262 -14.94 3.33 -1.20
C GLN A 262 -14.28 4.01 -2.39
N ASP A 263 -13.65 3.25 -3.26
CA ASP A 263 -12.93 3.76 -4.43
C ASP A 263 -13.89 4.43 -5.42
N ARG A 264 -15.02 3.84 -5.74
CA ARG A 264 -16.07 4.45 -6.57
C ARG A 264 -16.57 5.77 -6.01
N LYS A 265 -16.63 5.93 -4.69
CA LYS A 265 -17.01 7.19 -4.03
C LYS A 265 -15.91 8.24 -4.19
N SER A 266 -14.65 7.87 -3.98
CA SER A 266 -13.49 8.77 -4.10
C SER A 266 -13.32 9.28 -5.53
N THR A 267 -13.45 8.40 -6.52
CA THR A 267 -13.40 8.74 -7.95
C THR A 267 -14.52 9.67 -8.35
N ARG A 268 -15.76 9.46 -7.85
CA ARG A 268 -16.89 10.36 -8.13
C ARG A 268 -16.70 11.76 -7.54
N LEU A 269 -16.09 11.87 -6.36
CA LEU A 269 -15.81 13.18 -5.75
C LEU A 269 -14.74 13.94 -6.54
N ASN A 270 -13.71 13.26 -7.04
CA ASN A 270 -12.68 13.88 -7.87
C ASN A 270 -13.17 14.29 -9.26
N SER A 271 -14.17 13.60 -9.83
CA SER A 271 -14.75 13.95 -11.14
C SER A 271 -15.75 15.11 -11.09
N SER A 272 -16.08 15.62 -9.91
CA SER A 272 -17.01 16.75 -9.70
C SER A 272 -16.28 18.09 -9.44
N HIS A 273 -14.98 18.13 -9.59
CA HIS A 273 -14.14 19.32 -9.58
C HIS A 273 -13.35 19.42 -10.90
#